data_5f02abf288bd783167caa9b9904b53e8
#
_entry.id   5f02abf288bd783167caa9b9904b53e8
#
_cell.length_a   1.000
_cell.length_b   1.000
_cell.length_c   1.000
_cell.angle_alpha   90.00
_cell.angle_beta   90.00
_cell.angle_gamma   90.00
#
_symmetry.space_group_name_H-M   'P 1'
#
loop_
_entity.id
_entity.type
_entity.pdbx_description
1 polymer ?
#
loop_
_entity_poly.entity_id
_entity_poly.type
_entity_poly.pdbx_seq_one_letter_code
_entity_poly.pdbx_strand_id
1 'polypeptide(L)'
;MTMHQTLRPLNYGCTDWRISSQKAADLYSSGTRLWTKKDLEDIEQQLRQSYTMERFSVRRIDGGIVQIYNPMFQVQDPIWKPHVKYQEYWQLVKAQPNGPVETYLCSYIVDWSNQTARNFRELIAQPMQVFDEKQLLWQNSKTCSQLAALIQDVLGTNTVKKILCFGLGDFCRSAPEWLKKQHDSWDENLEVKNVMGCMIQHSMALTIAQLCRRNETLPLLAQDPDYTKVAEDILTKKEFKIVGTHGAGGFAEIDDDSIIISPFAAAPVKQIIADLARPLLIISTGFEVFNSN
;
A
#
# COMPACT_ATOMS: atom_id res chain seq x y z
N MET A 1 14.36 2.70 -32.10
CA MET A 1 13.65 1.49 -32.57
C MET A 1 13.51 0.57 -31.38
N THR A 2 12.43 0.70 -30.62
CA THR A 2 12.10 -0.14 -29.48
C THR A 2 11.48 -1.42 -30.03
N MET A 3 12.20 -2.53 -29.91
CA MET A 3 11.62 -3.86 -30.20
C MET A 3 10.47 -4.09 -29.19
N HIS A 4 9.23 -3.96 -29.66
CA HIS A 4 8.08 -4.58 -28.98
C HIS A 4 8.31 -6.09 -29.00
N GLN A 5 8.82 -6.66 -27.93
CA GLN A 5 8.71 -8.10 -27.72
C GLN A 5 7.22 -8.41 -27.62
N THR A 6 6.66 -8.92 -28.70
CA THR A 6 5.33 -9.54 -28.67
C THR A 6 5.38 -10.64 -27.62
N LEU A 7 4.69 -10.44 -26.51
CA LEU A 7 4.55 -11.45 -25.45
C LEU A 7 3.91 -12.69 -26.08
N ARG A 8 4.65 -13.79 -26.13
CA ARG A 8 4.11 -15.06 -26.63
C ARG A 8 3.00 -15.53 -25.68
N PRO A 9 1.89 -16.04 -26.20
CA PRO A 9 0.84 -16.67 -25.40
C PRO A 9 1.44 -17.69 -24.43
N LEU A 10 0.84 -17.86 -23.27
CA LEU A 10 1.22 -18.93 -22.36
C LEU A 10 1.00 -20.28 -23.03
N ASN A 11 1.99 -21.15 -22.95
CA ASN A 11 1.90 -22.53 -23.46
C ASN A 11 1.49 -23.54 -22.37
N TYR A 12 1.15 -23.08 -21.18
CA TYR A 12 0.73 -23.85 -20.02
C TYR A 12 -0.51 -23.23 -19.37
N GLY A 13 -1.12 -23.94 -18.42
CA GLY A 13 -2.35 -23.50 -17.74
C GLY A 13 -3.62 -23.88 -18.51
N CYS A 14 -4.77 -23.64 -17.90
CA CYS A 14 -6.07 -23.91 -18.52
C CYS A 14 -6.38 -22.90 -19.65
N THR A 15 -7.36 -23.25 -20.48
CA THR A 15 -7.74 -22.43 -21.65
C THR A 15 -8.16 -21.03 -21.26
N ASP A 16 -8.99 -20.88 -20.22
CA ASP A 16 -9.51 -19.59 -19.77
C ASP A 16 -8.38 -18.67 -19.28
N TRP A 17 -7.42 -19.22 -18.56
CA TRP A 17 -6.25 -18.46 -18.13
C TRP A 17 -5.40 -17.99 -19.30
N ARG A 18 -5.12 -18.87 -20.29
CA ARG A 18 -4.36 -18.49 -21.48
C ARG A 18 -5.03 -17.39 -22.30
N ILE A 19 -6.37 -17.47 -22.46
CA ILE A 19 -7.16 -16.46 -23.18
C ILE A 19 -7.13 -15.13 -22.42
N SER A 20 -7.36 -15.14 -21.10
CA SER A 20 -7.34 -13.91 -20.28
C SER A 20 -5.96 -13.28 -20.23
N SER A 21 -4.90 -14.09 -20.13
CA SER A 21 -3.51 -13.63 -20.16
C SER A 21 -3.17 -12.88 -21.45
N GLN A 22 -3.51 -13.48 -22.61
CA GLN A 22 -3.29 -12.81 -23.91
C GLN A 22 -4.09 -11.51 -23.99
N LYS A 23 -5.38 -11.55 -23.60
CA LYS A 23 -6.24 -10.37 -23.62
C LYS A 23 -5.71 -9.26 -22.71
N ALA A 24 -5.21 -9.60 -21.51
CA ALA A 24 -4.60 -8.65 -20.60
C ALA A 24 -3.35 -8.00 -21.21
N ALA A 25 -2.48 -8.80 -21.83
CA ALA A 25 -1.29 -8.31 -22.51
C ALA A 25 -1.63 -7.35 -23.68
N ASP A 26 -2.62 -7.70 -24.50
CA ASP A 26 -3.05 -6.90 -25.65
C ASP A 26 -3.64 -5.55 -25.19
N LEU A 27 -4.51 -5.57 -24.18
CA LEU A 27 -5.10 -4.37 -23.59
C LEU A 27 -4.04 -3.44 -22.99
N TYR A 28 -3.12 -3.99 -22.19
CA TYR A 28 -2.05 -3.20 -21.60
C TYR A 28 -1.12 -2.60 -22.66
N SER A 29 -0.76 -3.38 -23.68
CA SER A 29 0.08 -2.90 -24.80
C SER A 29 -0.62 -1.83 -25.64
N SER A 30 -1.95 -1.81 -25.69
CA SER A 30 -2.75 -0.76 -26.33
C SER A 30 -2.92 0.49 -25.48
N GLY A 31 -2.35 0.54 -24.25
CA GLY A 31 -2.41 1.69 -23.36
C GLY A 31 -3.55 1.66 -22.33
N THR A 32 -4.24 0.51 -22.19
CA THR A 32 -5.26 0.36 -21.13
C THR A 32 -4.59 0.40 -19.76
N ARG A 33 -5.04 1.29 -18.89
CA ARG A 33 -4.58 1.39 -17.51
C ARG A 33 -5.13 0.26 -16.65
N LEU A 34 -4.28 -0.31 -15.81
CA LEU A 34 -4.70 -1.33 -14.84
C LEU A 34 -5.57 -0.70 -13.74
N TRP A 35 -5.21 0.51 -13.29
CA TRP A 35 -5.92 1.22 -12.23
C TRP A 35 -6.30 2.63 -12.65
N THR A 36 -7.47 3.09 -12.19
CA THR A 36 -7.87 4.50 -12.27
C THR A 36 -8.24 5.02 -10.88
N LYS A 37 -8.12 6.33 -10.68
CA LYS A 37 -8.52 6.95 -9.39
C LYS A 37 -9.96 6.60 -9.04
N LYS A 38 -10.85 6.70 -10.03
CA LYS A 38 -12.27 6.39 -9.84
C LYS A 38 -12.51 4.96 -9.35
N ASP A 39 -11.83 3.97 -9.94
CA ASP A 39 -11.99 2.57 -9.51
C ASP A 39 -11.53 2.38 -8.06
N LEU A 40 -10.43 3.04 -7.68
CA LEU A 40 -9.88 2.95 -6.33
C LEU A 40 -10.74 3.68 -5.29
N GLU A 41 -11.33 4.81 -5.64
CA GLU A 41 -12.32 5.52 -4.82
C GLU A 41 -13.60 4.69 -4.67
N ASP A 42 -14.13 4.18 -5.77
CA ASP A 42 -15.38 3.41 -5.80
C ASP A 42 -15.25 2.13 -4.95
N ILE A 43 -14.17 1.37 -5.09
CA ILE A 43 -13.98 0.16 -4.28
C ILE A 43 -13.75 0.48 -2.80
N GLU A 44 -12.96 1.48 -2.47
CA GLU A 44 -12.76 1.91 -1.08
C GLU A 44 -14.09 2.31 -0.42
N GLN A 45 -14.95 3.02 -1.14
CA GLN A 45 -16.26 3.43 -0.65
C GLN A 45 -17.17 2.21 -0.44
N GLN A 46 -17.20 1.27 -1.37
CA GLN A 46 -17.97 0.04 -1.23
C GLN A 46 -17.53 -0.77 0.01
N LEU A 47 -16.22 -0.92 0.21
CA LEU A 47 -15.68 -1.66 1.34
C LEU A 47 -15.95 -0.99 2.70
N ARG A 48 -15.99 0.35 2.75
CA ARG A 48 -16.44 1.09 3.94
C ARG A 48 -17.89 0.81 4.29
N GLN A 49 -18.73 0.52 3.29
CA GLN A 49 -20.14 0.20 3.45
C GLN A 49 -20.40 -1.31 3.52
N SER A 50 -19.39 -2.12 3.80
CA SER A 50 -19.47 -3.59 3.73
C SER A 50 -20.60 -4.19 4.54
N TYR A 51 -20.99 -3.59 5.68
CA TYR A 51 -22.13 -4.05 6.48
C TYR A 51 -23.46 -4.06 5.68
N THR A 52 -23.66 -3.09 4.79
CA THR A 52 -24.92 -2.92 4.03
C THR A 52 -24.83 -3.40 2.59
N MET A 53 -23.66 -3.82 2.12
CA MET A 53 -23.45 -4.27 0.74
C MET A 53 -23.29 -5.79 0.68
N GLU A 54 -24.24 -6.46 0.02
CA GLU A 54 -24.19 -7.91 -0.22
C GLU A 54 -23.12 -8.31 -1.24
N ARG A 55 -22.83 -7.41 -2.19
CA ARG A 55 -21.86 -7.63 -3.28
C ARG A 55 -21.04 -6.38 -3.53
N PHE A 56 -19.79 -6.59 -3.87
CA PHE A 56 -18.88 -5.51 -4.32
C PHE A 56 -18.68 -5.59 -5.82
N SER A 57 -18.71 -4.44 -6.48
CA SER A 57 -18.45 -4.31 -7.92
C SER A 57 -16.97 -4.04 -8.16
N VAL A 58 -16.31 -4.92 -8.91
CA VAL A 58 -14.90 -4.79 -9.28
C VAL A 58 -14.80 -4.63 -10.79
N ARG A 59 -14.11 -3.59 -11.25
CA ARG A 59 -13.88 -3.35 -12.67
C ARG A 59 -12.78 -4.28 -13.20
N ARG A 60 -13.04 -4.87 -14.35
CA ARG A 60 -12.05 -5.58 -15.17
C ARG A 60 -11.32 -4.58 -16.08
N ILE A 61 -10.10 -4.90 -16.47
CA ILE A 61 -9.32 -4.04 -17.38
C ILE A 61 -9.92 -3.95 -18.79
N ASP A 62 -10.83 -4.85 -19.17
CA ASP A 62 -11.58 -4.80 -20.43
C ASP A 62 -12.90 -4.00 -20.33
N GLY A 63 -13.14 -3.32 -19.20
CA GLY A 63 -14.33 -2.51 -18.95
C GLY A 63 -15.52 -3.29 -18.39
N GLY A 64 -15.46 -4.61 -18.30
CA GLY A 64 -16.49 -5.43 -17.65
C GLY A 64 -16.52 -5.23 -16.14
N ILE A 65 -17.62 -5.63 -15.50
CA ILE A 65 -17.79 -5.57 -14.03
C ILE A 65 -18.00 -6.99 -13.51
N VAL A 66 -17.29 -7.33 -12.44
CA VAL A 66 -17.48 -8.57 -11.67
C VAL A 66 -18.12 -8.23 -10.33
N GLN A 67 -19.09 -9.06 -9.91
CA GLN A 67 -19.74 -8.95 -8.61
C GLN A 67 -19.10 -9.93 -7.63
N ILE A 68 -18.45 -9.42 -6.60
CA ILE A 68 -17.84 -10.23 -5.54
C ILE A 68 -18.81 -10.31 -4.36
N TYR A 69 -19.19 -11.54 -3.99
CA TYR A 69 -20.06 -11.75 -2.82
C TYR A 69 -19.35 -11.37 -1.51
N ASN A 70 -20.07 -10.68 -0.63
CA ASN A 70 -19.58 -10.30 0.69
C ASN A 70 -20.07 -11.29 1.77
N PRO A 71 -19.22 -12.17 2.28
CA PRO A 71 -19.61 -13.13 3.30
C PRO A 71 -19.90 -12.48 4.67
N MET A 72 -19.56 -11.20 4.85
CA MET A 72 -19.79 -10.43 6.07
C MET A 72 -20.99 -9.49 5.98
N PHE A 73 -21.81 -9.62 4.93
CA PHE A 73 -23.04 -8.83 4.77
C PHE A 73 -23.95 -8.99 5.98
N GLN A 74 -24.33 -7.89 6.63
CA GLN A 74 -25.17 -7.82 7.83
C GLN A 74 -24.64 -8.63 9.05
N VAL A 75 -23.39 -9.05 9.04
CA VAL A 75 -22.77 -9.65 10.21
C VAL A 75 -22.40 -8.55 11.20
N GLN A 76 -22.92 -8.64 12.43
CA GLN A 76 -22.55 -7.75 13.53
C GLN A 76 -21.15 -8.15 14.04
N ASP A 77 -20.30 -7.14 14.26
CA ASP A 77 -18.92 -7.31 14.74
C ASP A 77 -18.11 -8.36 13.94
N PRO A 78 -17.97 -8.17 12.61
CA PRO A 78 -17.33 -9.15 11.76
C PRO A 78 -15.85 -9.31 12.13
N ILE A 79 -15.42 -10.56 12.31
CA ILE A 79 -14.01 -10.89 12.55
C ILE A 79 -13.16 -10.76 11.29
N TRP A 80 -13.77 -10.71 10.10
CA TRP A 80 -13.11 -10.57 8.82
C TRP A 80 -13.36 -9.17 8.24
N LYS A 81 -12.29 -8.45 7.94
CA LYS A 81 -12.33 -7.13 7.32
C LYS A 81 -12.01 -7.26 5.84
N PRO A 82 -12.86 -6.75 4.93
CA PRO A 82 -12.55 -6.73 3.52
C PRO A 82 -11.44 -5.69 3.23
N HIS A 83 -10.55 -6.03 2.31
CA HIS A 83 -9.52 -5.14 1.82
C HIS A 83 -9.23 -5.40 0.35
N VAL A 84 -8.60 -4.43 -0.31
CA VAL A 84 -8.19 -4.57 -1.71
C VAL A 84 -6.89 -5.36 -1.78
N LYS A 85 -6.90 -6.42 -2.60
CA LYS A 85 -5.72 -7.18 -3.00
C LYS A 85 -5.42 -6.85 -4.45
N TYR A 86 -4.26 -6.29 -4.69
CA TYR A 86 -3.82 -5.91 -6.02
C TYR A 86 -3.29 -7.11 -6.80
N GLN A 87 -3.56 -7.09 -8.11
CA GLN A 87 -2.98 -8.02 -9.08
C GLN A 87 -2.19 -7.19 -10.09
N GLU A 88 -0.87 -7.29 -10.02
CA GLU A 88 0.00 -6.58 -10.93
C GLU A 88 0.02 -7.18 -12.35
N TYR A 89 0.61 -6.46 -13.29
CA TYR A 89 0.66 -6.89 -14.70
C TYR A 89 1.18 -8.32 -14.87
N TRP A 90 2.26 -8.70 -14.18
CA TRP A 90 2.82 -10.05 -14.30
C TRP A 90 1.89 -11.14 -13.76
N GLN A 91 1.10 -10.86 -12.74
CA GLN A 91 0.09 -11.79 -12.23
C GLN A 91 -1.04 -12.01 -13.24
N LEU A 92 -1.43 -10.96 -13.97
CA LEU A 92 -2.46 -11.07 -15.03
C LEU A 92 -1.95 -11.80 -16.27
N VAL A 93 -0.65 -11.72 -16.59
CA VAL A 93 -0.10 -12.19 -17.87
C VAL A 93 0.71 -13.47 -17.74
N LYS A 94 1.47 -13.68 -16.67
CA LYS A 94 2.42 -14.80 -16.56
C LYS A 94 2.29 -15.65 -15.31
N ALA A 95 1.64 -15.17 -14.24
CA ALA A 95 1.37 -15.96 -13.07
C ALA A 95 -0.10 -16.35 -13.03
N GLN A 96 -0.44 -17.43 -12.32
CA GLN A 96 -1.85 -17.79 -12.13
C GLN A 96 -2.59 -16.67 -11.42
N PRO A 97 -3.67 -16.11 -11.99
CA PRO A 97 -4.46 -15.09 -11.33
C PRO A 97 -5.07 -15.60 -10.03
N ASN A 98 -5.23 -14.71 -9.06
CA ASN A 98 -5.96 -15.01 -7.83
C ASN A 98 -7.48 -14.99 -8.10
N GLY A 99 -8.22 -15.89 -7.45
CA GLY A 99 -9.68 -15.93 -7.51
C GLY A 99 -10.24 -16.75 -8.66
N PRO A 100 -11.57 -16.71 -8.85
CA PRO A 100 -12.30 -17.44 -9.88
C PRO A 100 -12.10 -16.84 -11.29
N VAL A 101 -12.47 -17.60 -12.33
CA VAL A 101 -12.22 -17.26 -13.74
C VAL A 101 -12.72 -15.87 -14.15
N GLU A 102 -13.85 -15.44 -13.62
CA GLU A 102 -14.43 -14.12 -13.89
C GLU A 102 -13.54 -12.96 -13.42
N THR A 103 -12.62 -13.22 -12.48
CA THR A 103 -11.70 -12.22 -11.93
C THR A 103 -10.34 -12.17 -12.63
N TYR A 104 -10.08 -13.02 -13.61
CA TYR A 104 -8.76 -13.11 -14.28
C TYR A 104 -8.33 -11.83 -15.00
N LEU A 105 -9.26 -10.96 -15.35
CA LEU A 105 -8.96 -9.64 -15.92
C LEU A 105 -9.11 -8.49 -14.91
N CYS A 106 -9.18 -8.79 -13.60
CA CYS A 106 -9.22 -7.76 -12.55
C CYS A 106 -7.82 -7.46 -12.08
N SER A 107 -7.40 -6.20 -12.15
CA SER A 107 -6.12 -5.72 -11.60
C SER A 107 -6.16 -5.54 -10.08
N TYR A 108 -7.32 -5.70 -9.49
CA TYR A 108 -7.55 -5.78 -8.05
C TYR A 108 -8.78 -6.65 -7.78
N ILE A 109 -8.79 -7.27 -6.62
CA ILE A 109 -9.92 -8.07 -6.12
C ILE A 109 -10.16 -7.71 -4.65
N VAL A 110 -11.28 -8.18 -4.09
CA VAL A 110 -11.53 -8.08 -2.65
C VAL A 110 -11.05 -9.35 -1.97
N ASP A 111 -10.27 -9.18 -0.92
CA ASP A 111 -9.82 -10.25 -0.03
C ASP A 111 -10.21 -9.90 1.42
N TRP A 112 -10.12 -10.84 2.34
CA TRP A 112 -10.56 -10.67 3.72
C TRP A 112 -9.44 -11.01 4.70
N SER A 113 -9.17 -10.11 5.63
CA SER A 113 -8.20 -10.34 6.70
C SER A 113 -8.90 -10.59 8.03
N ASN A 114 -8.45 -11.64 8.73
CA ASN A 114 -8.95 -11.97 10.05
C ASN A 114 -8.42 -10.97 11.09
N GLN A 115 -9.32 -10.17 11.67
CA GLN A 115 -8.95 -9.16 12.66
C GLN A 115 -8.58 -9.76 14.01
N THR A 116 -9.17 -10.92 14.37
CA THR A 116 -8.84 -11.59 15.65
C THR A 116 -7.42 -12.14 15.63
N ALA A 117 -6.96 -12.70 14.51
CA ALA A 117 -5.58 -13.18 14.37
C ALA A 117 -4.54 -12.06 14.59
N ARG A 118 -4.88 -10.82 14.20
CA ARG A 118 -4.05 -9.64 14.47
C ARG A 118 -4.09 -9.22 15.94
N ASN A 119 -5.23 -9.38 16.61
CA ASN A 119 -5.41 -9.00 18.00
C ASN A 119 -4.68 -9.92 19.00
N PHE A 120 -4.20 -11.09 18.58
CA PHE A 120 -3.36 -11.95 19.41
C PHE A 120 -1.94 -11.40 19.62
N ARG A 121 -1.50 -10.44 18.79
CA ARG A 121 -0.24 -9.75 19.04
C ARG A 121 -0.44 -8.70 20.13
N GLU A 122 0.37 -8.79 21.16
CA GLU A 122 0.34 -7.83 22.26
C GLU A 122 0.71 -6.43 21.79
N LEU A 123 0.12 -5.43 22.41
CA LEU A 123 0.54 -4.04 22.24
C LEU A 123 1.83 -3.82 23.02
N ILE A 124 2.76 -3.05 22.45
CA ILE A 124 3.94 -2.62 23.18
C ILE A 124 3.53 -1.65 24.31
N ALA A 125 4.31 -1.63 25.37
CA ALA A 125 4.08 -0.69 26.47
C ALA A 125 4.34 0.76 26.00
N GLN A 126 3.45 1.68 26.38
CA GLN A 126 3.58 3.13 26.16
C GLN A 126 3.98 3.52 24.71
N PRO A 127 3.25 3.08 23.68
CA PRO A 127 3.68 3.23 22.28
C PRO A 127 3.90 4.69 21.86
N MET A 128 3.17 5.64 22.41
CA MET A 128 3.35 7.06 22.13
C MET A 128 4.70 7.58 22.66
N GLN A 129 5.06 7.23 23.90
CA GLN A 129 6.34 7.62 24.48
C GLN A 129 7.51 7.01 23.70
N VAL A 130 7.41 5.72 23.38
CA VAL A 130 8.43 5.02 22.58
C VAL A 130 8.57 5.68 21.21
N PHE A 131 7.45 6.06 20.58
CA PHE A 131 7.48 6.78 19.29
C PHE A 131 8.23 8.11 19.43
N ASP A 132 7.94 8.92 20.47
CA ASP A 132 8.60 10.21 20.71
C ASP A 132 10.12 10.05 20.88
N GLU A 133 10.55 9.04 21.65
CA GLU A 133 11.97 8.71 21.84
C GLU A 133 12.64 8.32 20.52
N LYS A 134 11.99 7.51 19.67
CA LYS A 134 12.53 7.10 18.37
C LYS A 134 12.54 8.24 17.37
N GLN A 135 11.52 9.11 17.41
CA GLN A 135 11.49 10.33 16.58
C GLN A 135 12.67 11.24 16.93
N LEU A 136 12.97 11.42 18.22
CA LEU A 136 14.11 12.22 18.66
C LEU A 136 15.46 11.62 18.23
N LEU A 137 15.61 10.29 18.34
CA LEU A 137 16.79 9.58 17.86
C LEU A 137 16.97 9.76 16.34
N TRP A 138 15.89 9.65 15.58
CA TRP A 138 15.89 9.90 14.13
C TRP A 138 16.34 11.32 13.82
N GLN A 139 15.74 12.34 14.45
CA GLN A 139 16.03 13.75 14.21
C GLN A 139 17.49 14.11 14.49
N ASN A 140 18.12 13.47 15.48
CA ASN A 140 19.53 13.66 15.81
C ASN A 140 20.50 12.81 14.99
N SER A 141 20.00 12.00 14.07
CA SER A 141 20.83 11.10 13.26
C SER A 141 21.48 11.79 12.08
N LYS A 142 22.68 11.31 11.68
CA LYS A 142 23.35 11.74 10.45
C LYS A 142 22.48 11.44 9.21
N THR A 143 21.75 10.33 9.23
CA THR A 143 20.86 9.93 8.13
C THR A 143 19.73 10.94 7.93
N CYS A 144 19.13 11.45 9.01
CA CYS A 144 18.11 12.49 8.94
C CYS A 144 18.67 13.76 8.29
N SER A 145 19.86 14.23 8.73
CA SER A 145 20.50 15.41 8.15
C SER A 145 20.84 15.24 6.66
N GLN A 146 21.33 14.06 6.29
CA GLN A 146 21.62 13.74 4.89
C GLN A 146 20.36 13.69 4.02
N LEU A 147 19.29 13.08 4.54
CA LEU A 147 17.98 13.04 3.86
C LEU A 147 17.44 14.46 3.68
N ALA A 148 17.51 15.30 4.71
CA ALA A 148 17.02 16.67 4.65
C ALA A 148 17.74 17.48 3.55
N ALA A 149 19.07 17.38 3.46
CA ALA A 149 19.85 18.04 2.43
C ALA A 149 19.47 17.53 1.02
N LEU A 150 19.34 16.20 0.85
CA LEU A 150 18.95 15.60 -0.42
C LEU A 150 17.55 16.03 -0.87
N ILE A 151 16.57 16.04 0.04
CA ILE A 151 15.20 16.46 -0.28
C ILE A 151 15.16 17.91 -0.72
N GLN A 152 15.89 18.81 -0.05
CA GLN A 152 15.96 20.22 -0.42
C GLN A 152 16.60 20.41 -1.80
N ASP A 153 17.65 19.67 -2.10
CA ASP A 153 18.33 19.72 -3.39
C ASP A 153 17.42 19.23 -4.53
N VAL A 154 16.80 18.05 -4.35
CA VAL A 154 15.95 17.41 -5.37
C VAL A 154 14.68 18.21 -5.64
N LEU A 155 14.03 18.73 -4.61
CA LEU A 155 12.79 19.50 -4.76
C LEU A 155 13.05 20.89 -5.34
N GLY A 156 14.17 21.52 -5.05
CA GLY A 156 14.51 22.86 -5.54
C GLY A 156 13.38 23.86 -5.25
N THR A 157 12.81 24.44 -6.32
CA THR A 157 11.71 25.42 -6.23
C THR A 157 10.30 24.80 -6.31
N ASN A 158 10.19 23.50 -6.53
CA ASN A 158 8.89 22.84 -6.68
C ASN A 158 8.05 22.97 -5.40
N THR A 159 6.76 23.15 -5.59
CA THR A 159 5.80 23.26 -4.47
C THR A 159 5.10 21.93 -4.29
N VAL A 160 5.30 21.31 -3.13
CA VAL A 160 4.64 20.08 -2.73
C VAL A 160 3.26 20.43 -2.16
N LYS A 161 2.19 19.77 -2.66
CA LYS A 161 0.82 19.99 -2.16
C LYS A 161 0.35 18.94 -1.17
N LYS A 162 0.93 17.73 -1.20
CA LYS A 162 0.61 16.67 -0.23
C LYS A 162 1.74 15.63 -0.18
N ILE A 163 1.79 14.90 0.92
CA ILE A 163 2.66 13.74 1.11
C ILE A 163 1.77 12.53 1.37
N LEU A 164 2.04 11.43 0.67
CA LEU A 164 1.33 10.16 0.83
C LEU A 164 2.29 9.07 1.26
N CYS A 165 1.95 8.39 2.33
CA CYS A 165 2.72 7.30 2.91
C CYS A 165 1.95 5.99 2.74
N PHE A 166 2.60 4.96 2.17
CA PHE A 166 2.01 3.65 1.96
C PHE A 166 2.82 2.56 2.62
N GLY A 167 2.16 1.74 3.46
CA GLY A 167 2.78 0.56 4.05
C GLY A 167 3.91 0.87 5.00
N LEU A 168 3.79 1.89 5.85
CA LEU A 168 4.81 2.23 6.84
C LEU A 168 4.81 1.29 8.05
N GLY A 169 3.80 0.41 8.17
CA GLY A 169 3.68 -0.61 9.19
C GLY A 169 3.08 -0.12 10.52
N ASP A 170 2.36 -1.03 11.20
CA ASP A 170 1.90 -0.79 12.57
C ASP A 170 3.08 -0.88 13.55
N PHE A 171 3.25 0.15 14.35
CA PHE A 171 4.33 0.25 15.33
C PHE A 171 3.86 0.06 16.78
N CYS A 172 2.60 -0.30 16.98
CA CYS A 172 2.02 -0.48 18.31
C CYS A 172 1.95 -1.95 18.74
N ARG A 173 2.18 -2.89 17.83
CA ARG A 173 2.12 -4.32 18.11
C ARG A 173 3.47 -4.98 18.04
N SER A 174 3.64 -6.03 18.84
CA SER A 174 4.79 -6.92 18.74
C SER A 174 4.88 -7.57 17.35
N ALA A 175 6.04 -8.08 16.98
CA ALA A 175 6.29 -8.70 15.70
C ALA A 175 5.34 -9.91 15.46
N PRO A 176 4.92 -10.16 14.20
CA PRO A 176 4.08 -11.31 13.89
C PRO A 176 4.81 -12.63 14.11
N GLU A 177 4.07 -13.67 14.46
CA GLU A 177 4.59 -15.01 14.76
C GLU A 177 5.42 -15.64 13.62
N TRP A 178 5.08 -15.32 12.35
CA TRP A 178 5.85 -15.82 11.21
C TRP A 178 7.28 -15.25 11.19
N LEU A 179 7.46 -14.00 11.60
CA LEU A 179 8.77 -13.36 11.71
C LEU A 179 9.56 -13.98 12.87
N LYS A 180 8.86 -14.30 13.97
CA LYS A 180 9.45 -14.99 15.12
C LYS A 180 9.97 -16.38 14.74
N LYS A 181 9.28 -17.09 13.86
CA LYS A 181 9.63 -18.48 13.44
C LYS A 181 10.72 -18.55 12.37
N GLN A 182 11.00 -17.50 11.63
CA GLN A 182 12.07 -17.49 10.62
C GLN A 182 13.48 -17.48 11.22
N HIS A 183 13.60 -17.17 12.50
CA HIS A 183 14.88 -17.15 13.20
C HIS A 183 14.87 -18.21 14.29
N ASP A 184 15.68 -19.28 14.13
CA ASP A 184 15.85 -20.38 15.10
C ASP A 184 16.31 -19.92 16.48
N SER A 185 16.87 -18.72 16.59
CA SER A 185 17.11 -18.00 17.83
C SER A 185 16.27 -16.72 17.83
N TRP A 186 15.16 -16.73 18.58
CA TRP A 186 14.39 -15.53 18.81
C TRP A 186 15.30 -14.46 19.45
N ASP A 187 15.64 -13.45 18.66
CA ASP A 187 16.34 -12.28 19.16
C ASP A 187 15.26 -11.21 19.47
N GLU A 188 15.06 -10.92 20.75
CA GLU A 188 14.20 -9.80 21.19
C GLU A 188 14.56 -8.51 20.46
N ASN A 189 15.82 -8.36 20.04
CA ASN A 189 16.28 -7.25 19.22
C ASN A 189 15.62 -7.20 17.83
N LEU A 190 15.17 -8.32 17.25
CA LEU A 190 14.51 -8.31 15.94
C LEU A 190 13.09 -7.73 16.02
N GLU A 191 12.36 -8.05 17.09
CA GLU A 191 11.04 -7.48 17.36
C GLU A 191 11.14 -5.97 17.57
N VAL A 192 12.07 -5.56 18.43
CA VAL A 192 12.38 -4.17 18.68
C VAL A 192 12.77 -3.45 17.38
N LYS A 193 13.62 -4.07 16.55
CA LYS A 193 14.04 -3.51 15.25
C LYS A 193 12.86 -3.32 14.29
N ASN A 194 11.92 -4.26 14.23
CA ASN A 194 10.76 -4.14 13.33
C ASN A 194 9.85 -2.98 13.76
N VAL A 195 9.47 -2.92 15.04
CA VAL A 195 8.66 -1.83 15.61
C VAL A 195 9.37 -0.49 15.45
N MET A 196 10.67 -0.45 15.77
CA MET A 196 11.50 0.75 15.58
C MET A 196 11.60 1.16 14.12
N GLY A 197 11.73 0.21 13.20
CA GLY A 197 11.75 0.47 11.76
C GLY A 197 10.50 1.20 11.31
N CYS A 198 9.31 0.75 11.73
CA CYS A 198 8.05 1.42 11.44
C CYS A 198 8.02 2.84 12.03
N MET A 199 8.44 3.03 13.29
CA MET A 199 8.48 4.36 13.92
C MET A 199 9.46 5.31 13.19
N ILE A 200 10.61 4.83 12.76
CA ILE A 200 11.59 5.62 11.98
C ILE A 200 11.02 6.02 10.62
N GLN A 201 10.30 5.14 9.93
CA GLN A 201 9.66 5.46 8.66
C GLN A 201 8.62 6.58 8.80
N HIS A 202 7.80 6.55 9.85
CA HIS A 202 6.88 7.64 10.15
C HIS A 202 7.61 8.92 10.56
N SER A 203 8.69 8.82 11.34
CA SER A 203 9.51 9.98 11.71
C SER A 203 10.19 10.63 10.50
N MET A 204 10.62 9.82 9.53
CA MET A 204 11.12 10.30 8.24
C MET A 204 10.04 11.08 7.49
N ALA A 205 8.81 10.56 7.43
CA ALA A 205 7.69 11.25 6.78
C ALA A 205 7.39 12.61 7.45
N LEU A 206 7.41 12.66 8.79
CA LEU A 206 7.26 13.93 9.54
C LEU A 206 8.37 14.93 9.21
N THR A 207 9.61 14.48 9.11
CA THR A 207 10.74 15.34 8.73
C THR A 207 10.55 15.91 7.32
N ILE A 208 10.14 15.08 6.35
CA ILE A 208 9.89 15.54 4.98
C ILE A 208 8.72 16.54 4.96
N ALA A 209 7.64 16.26 5.69
CA ALA A 209 6.52 17.18 5.80
C ALA A 209 6.96 18.54 6.37
N GLN A 210 7.79 18.54 7.41
CA GLN A 210 8.33 19.76 7.99
C GLN A 210 9.18 20.56 7.00
N LEU A 211 10.04 19.90 6.23
CA LEU A 211 10.87 20.54 5.21
C LEU A 211 10.05 21.13 4.04
N CYS A 212 8.94 20.50 3.68
CA CYS A 212 8.08 20.93 2.58
C CYS A 212 7.06 22.01 2.99
N ARG A 213 6.77 22.17 4.27
CA ARG A 213 5.86 23.21 4.76
C ARG A 213 6.49 24.59 4.53
N ARG A 214 5.80 25.42 3.73
CA ARG A 214 6.21 26.81 3.52
C ARG A 214 5.42 27.74 4.46
N ASN A 215 4.14 28.00 4.16
CA ASN A 215 3.27 28.86 4.97
C ASN A 215 1.86 28.28 5.14
N GLU A 216 1.60 27.09 4.59
CA GLU A 216 0.28 26.45 4.60
C GLU A 216 0.35 25.06 5.26
N THR A 217 -0.78 24.56 5.70
CA THR A 217 -0.91 23.19 6.18
C THR A 217 -0.72 22.23 5.02
N LEU A 218 0.38 21.47 5.03
CA LEU A 218 0.66 20.42 4.06
C LEU A 218 -0.01 19.12 4.51
N PRO A 219 -0.99 18.57 3.76
CA PRO A 219 -1.59 17.29 4.08
C PRO A 219 -0.55 16.16 4.10
N LEU A 220 -0.47 15.45 5.21
CA LEU A 220 0.35 14.26 5.40
C LEU A 220 -0.59 13.07 5.55
N LEU A 221 -0.73 12.27 4.48
CA LEU A 221 -1.67 11.17 4.39
C LEU A 221 -0.95 9.84 4.64
N ALA A 222 -1.56 8.93 5.39
CA ALA A 222 -1.01 7.58 5.59
C ALA A 222 -2.06 6.51 5.33
N GLN A 223 -1.68 5.51 4.54
CA GLN A 223 -2.46 4.31 4.26
C GLN A 223 -1.68 3.08 4.65
N ASP A 224 -2.19 2.36 5.62
CA ASP A 224 -1.80 0.99 5.93
C ASP A 224 -3.03 0.25 6.49
N PRO A 225 -3.59 -0.74 5.78
CA PRO A 225 -4.76 -1.48 6.26
C PRO A 225 -4.53 -2.23 7.57
N ASP A 226 -3.27 -2.36 7.98
CA ASP A 226 -2.85 -3.08 9.18
C ASP A 226 -2.73 -2.20 10.43
N TYR A 227 -2.91 -0.87 10.31
CA TYR A 227 -2.90 -0.01 11.48
C TYR A 227 -3.90 -0.44 12.54
N THR A 228 -3.44 -0.52 13.79
CA THR A 228 -4.31 -0.61 14.96
C THR A 228 -4.97 0.74 15.23
N LYS A 229 -6.09 0.71 15.95
CA LYS A 229 -6.72 1.96 16.40
C LYS A 229 -5.78 2.80 17.25
N VAL A 230 -4.93 2.16 18.05
CA VAL A 230 -3.90 2.86 18.86
C VAL A 230 -2.88 3.57 17.97
N ALA A 231 -2.41 2.91 16.90
CA ALA A 231 -1.50 3.53 15.94
C ALA A 231 -2.16 4.70 15.20
N GLU A 232 -3.42 4.53 14.73
CA GLU A 232 -4.18 5.61 14.10
C GLU A 232 -4.33 6.83 15.02
N ASP A 233 -4.65 6.62 16.29
CA ASP A 233 -4.82 7.71 17.27
C ASP A 233 -3.49 8.44 17.54
N ILE A 234 -2.37 7.71 17.58
CA ILE A 234 -1.03 8.32 17.72
C ILE A 234 -0.68 9.11 16.47
N LEU A 235 -0.87 8.52 15.28
CA LEU A 235 -0.58 9.18 14.01
C LEU A 235 -1.43 10.44 13.82
N THR A 236 -2.70 10.41 14.20
CA THR A 236 -3.59 11.58 14.16
C THR A 236 -3.06 12.71 15.05
N LYS A 237 -2.58 12.40 16.26
CA LYS A 237 -1.92 13.38 17.14
C LYS A 237 -0.61 13.93 16.56
N LYS A 238 0.04 13.16 15.67
CA LYS A 238 1.24 13.54 14.92
C LYS A 238 0.91 14.18 13.56
N GLU A 239 -0.32 14.66 13.37
CA GLU A 239 -0.80 15.37 12.18
C GLU A 239 -0.90 14.51 10.90
N PHE A 240 -0.83 13.19 11.00
CA PHE A 240 -1.21 12.33 9.88
C PHE A 240 -2.73 12.25 9.74
N LYS A 241 -3.20 12.28 8.51
CA LYS A 241 -4.58 11.92 8.15
C LYS A 241 -4.57 10.47 7.64
N ILE A 242 -5.26 9.59 8.35
CA ILE A 242 -5.41 8.18 7.92
C ILE A 242 -6.41 8.12 6.77
N VAL A 243 -6.02 7.46 5.69
CA VAL A 243 -6.81 7.29 4.47
C VAL A 243 -6.76 5.83 4.02
N GLY A 244 -7.69 5.42 3.16
CA GLY A 244 -7.63 4.11 2.52
C GLY A 244 -7.58 2.94 3.50
N THR A 245 -8.44 2.92 4.51
CA THR A 245 -8.47 1.88 5.54
C THR A 245 -8.74 0.47 4.99
N HIS A 246 -9.21 0.37 3.74
CA HIS A 246 -9.38 -0.89 3.01
C HIS A 246 -8.32 -1.10 1.91
N GLY A 247 -7.32 -0.20 1.83
CA GLY A 247 -6.15 -0.38 0.99
C GLY A 247 -6.19 0.28 -0.39
N ALA A 248 -7.23 1.07 -0.72
CA ALA A 248 -7.34 1.71 -2.05
C ALA A 248 -7.40 3.24 -2.00
N GLY A 249 -8.10 3.82 -1.03
CA GLY A 249 -8.43 5.24 -1.02
C GLY A 249 -7.23 6.18 -1.04
N GLY A 250 -6.13 5.82 -0.40
CA GLY A 250 -4.91 6.62 -0.44
C GLY A 250 -4.26 6.67 -1.82
N PHE A 251 -4.34 5.60 -2.62
CA PHE A 251 -3.82 5.63 -3.99
C PHE A 251 -4.62 6.58 -4.89
N ALA A 252 -5.92 6.74 -4.65
CA ALA A 252 -6.75 7.70 -5.39
C ALA A 252 -6.33 9.16 -5.16
N GLU A 253 -5.70 9.45 -4.01
CA GLU A 253 -5.19 10.78 -3.66
C GLU A 253 -3.89 11.18 -4.38
N ILE A 254 -3.22 10.25 -5.08
CA ILE A 254 -1.95 10.54 -5.76
C ILE A 254 -2.15 11.54 -6.91
N ASP A 255 -1.31 12.58 -6.97
CA ASP A 255 -1.23 13.53 -8.07
C ASP A 255 0.21 13.93 -8.40
N ASP A 256 0.38 14.80 -9.40
CA ASP A 256 1.69 15.21 -9.88
C ASP A 256 2.43 16.12 -8.89
N ASP A 257 1.71 16.80 -7.99
CA ASP A 257 2.29 17.69 -6.96
C ASP A 257 2.54 16.96 -5.62
N SER A 258 2.49 15.62 -5.62
CA SER A 258 2.67 14.78 -4.43
C SER A 258 4.11 14.34 -4.21
N ILE A 259 4.45 14.05 -2.95
CA ILE A 259 5.57 13.17 -2.58
C ILE A 259 5.00 11.83 -2.12
N ILE A 260 5.56 10.73 -2.61
CA ILE A 260 5.18 9.37 -2.21
C ILE A 260 6.28 8.75 -1.36
N ILE A 261 5.92 8.20 -0.21
CA ILE A 261 6.82 7.47 0.68
C ILE A 261 6.28 6.04 0.83
N SER A 262 6.97 5.08 0.26
CA SER A 262 6.53 3.68 0.25
C SER A 262 7.72 2.71 0.26
N PRO A 263 8.38 2.52 1.39
CA PRO A 263 9.53 1.62 1.46
C PRO A 263 9.15 0.14 1.33
N PHE A 264 8.05 -0.32 1.95
CA PHE A 264 7.73 -1.75 2.08
C PHE A 264 6.24 -2.09 1.90
N ALA A 265 5.47 -1.30 1.13
CA ALA A 265 4.06 -1.62 0.92
C ALA A 265 3.87 -2.96 0.19
N ALA A 266 2.93 -3.77 0.67
CA ALA A 266 2.51 -5.03 0.04
C ALA A 266 1.56 -4.78 -1.16
N ALA A 267 1.86 -3.79 -1.98
CA ALA A 267 1.10 -3.42 -3.18
C ALA A 267 2.08 -3.01 -4.30
N PRO A 268 1.72 -3.14 -5.57
CA PRO A 268 2.56 -2.73 -6.69
C PRO A 268 2.57 -1.20 -6.88
N VAL A 269 3.00 -0.48 -5.83
CA VAL A 269 2.91 0.98 -5.73
C VAL A 269 3.47 1.70 -6.94
N LYS A 270 4.62 1.26 -7.47
CA LYS A 270 5.25 1.88 -8.64
C LYS A 270 4.42 1.73 -9.91
N GLN A 271 3.76 0.57 -10.10
CA GLN A 271 2.86 0.35 -11.24
C GLN A 271 1.58 1.19 -11.08
N ILE A 272 1.00 1.23 -9.87
CA ILE A 272 -0.17 2.04 -9.58
C ILE A 272 0.12 3.52 -9.86
N ILE A 273 1.25 4.04 -9.36
CA ILE A 273 1.67 5.43 -9.61
C ILE A 273 1.80 5.69 -11.12
N ALA A 274 2.43 4.77 -11.86
CA ALA A 274 2.63 4.93 -13.30
C ALA A 274 1.32 5.09 -14.08
N ASP A 275 0.23 4.48 -13.60
CA ASP A 275 -1.09 4.62 -14.19
C ASP A 275 -1.83 5.90 -13.77
N LEU A 276 -1.55 6.42 -12.57
CA LEU A 276 -2.35 7.50 -11.97
C LEU A 276 -1.76 8.90 -12.19
N ALA A 277 -0.42 9.06 -12.00
CA ALA A 277 0.21 10.39 -11.97
C ALA A 277 1.73 10.31 -12.14
N ARG A 278 2.39 11.48 -12.11
CA ARG A 278 3.86 11.64 -12.12
C ARG A 278 4.28 12.48 -10.91
N PRO A 279 4.31 11.89 -9.69
CA PRO A 279 4.65 12.62 -8.47
C PRO A 279 6.01 13.31 -8.55
N LEU A 280 6.16 14.41 -7.81
CA LEU A 280 7.42 15.16 -7.73
C LEU A 280 8.57 14.31 -7.21
N LEU A 281 8.28 13.41 -6.27
CA LEU A 281 9.28 12.54 -5.67
C LEU A 281 8.65 11.22 -5.20
N ILE A 282 9.39 10.13 -5.41
CA ILE A 282 9.04 8.80 -4.87
C ILE A 282 10.21 8.31 -4.04
N ILE A 283 9.96 8.05 -2.76
CA ILE A 283 10.92 7.45 -1.83
C ILE A 283 10.47 6.02 -1.58
N SER A 284 11.23 5.08 -2.09
CA SER A 284 10.93 3.65 -1.99
C SER A 284 12.22 2.83 -1.95
N THR A 285 12.12 1.53 -1.65
CA THR A 285 13.22 0.58 -1.87
C THR A 285 13.57 0.49 -3.36
N GLY A 286 14.84 0.17 -3.66
CA GLY A 286 15.31 -0.04 -5.02
C GLY A 286 14.55 -1.15 -5.76
N PHE A 287 14.63 -1.15 -7.10
CA PHE A 287 13.98 -2.18 -7.92
C PHE A 287 14.53 -3.59 -7.66
N GLU A 288 15.77 -3.72 -7.20
CA GLU A 288 16.46 -4.99 -7.00
C GLU A 288 16.04 -5.70 -5.71
N VAL A 289 15.45 -5.00 -4.74
CA VAL A 289 15.11 -5.56 -3.41
C VAL A 289 14.02 -6.64 -3.49
N PHE A 290 13.18 -6.62 -4.52
CA PHE A 290 12.07 -7.57 -4.72
C PHE A 290 12.23 -8.47 -5.95
N ASN A 291 13.32 -8.34 -6.71
CA ASN A 291 13.56 -9.12 -7.93
C ASN A 291 14.52 -10.30 -7.73
N SER A 292 14.85 -10.65 -6.51
CA SER A 292 15.77 -11.74 -6.17
C SER A 292 15.06 -13.05 -5.85
N ASN A 293 13.94 -13.38 -6.56
CA ASN A 293 13.32 -14.71 -6.55
C ASN A 293 13.16 -15.23 -7.98
#